data_a9c110b03ef02067a2cbd5ed63a35943
#
_entry.id   a9c110b03ef02067a2cbd5ed63a35943
#
_cell.length_a   1.000
_cell.length_b   1.000
_cell.length_c   1.000
_cell.angle_alpha   90.00
_cell.angle_beta   90.00
_cell.angle_gamma   90.00
#
_symmetry.space_group_name_H-M   'P 1'
#
loop_
_entity.id
_entity.type
_entity.pdbx_description
1 polymer ?
#
loop_
_entity_poly.entity_id
_entity_poly.type
_entity_poly.pdbx_seq_one_letter_code
_entity_poly.pdbx_strand_id
1 'polypeptide(L)'
;MVKLPRAYEAFKRSYPEIWQAYDRLGILSHEAGPLDRKTRELVKLALAIGGKLEGAAHSHTRRALAAGATPREVLHVVLLGITTLGFPSTITAITWIEDVLGRAGTRTKKTK
;
A
#
# COMPACT_ATOMS: atom_id res chain seq x y z
N MET A 1 -3.87 11.64 7.84
CA MET A 1 -4.83 11.26 6.81
C MET A 1 -4.19 11.20 5.45
N VAL A 2 -4.44 10.14 4.74
CA VAL A 2 -3.86 9.94 3.43
C VAL A 2 -4.72 10.61 2.36
N LYS A 3 -4.08 11.42 1.54
CA LYS A 3 -4.78 12.13 0.49
C LYS A 3 -5.02 11.23 -0.72
N LEU A 4 -6.22 11.29 -1.27
CA LEU A 4 -6.55 10.48 -2.43
C LEU A 4 -5.90 11.04 -3.69
N PRO A 5 -5.51 10.18 -4.62
CA PRO A 5 -5.02 10.64 -5.92
C PRO A 5 -6.09 11.46 -6.62
N ARG A 6 -5.62 12.32 -7.54
CA ARG A 6 -6.52 13.22 -8.25
C ARG A 6 -7.64 12.48 -8.98
N ALA A 7 -7.33 11.35 -9.61
CA ALA A 7 -8.36 10.60 -10.33
C ALA A 7 -9.45 10.10 -9.40
N TYR A 8 -9.08 9.69 -8.19
CA TYR A 8 -10.06 9.21 -7.23
C TYR A 8 -10.92 10.36 -6.73
N GLU A 9 -10.33 11.52 -6.51
CA GLU A 9 -11.11 12.68 -6.08
C GLU A 9 -12.09 13.10 -7.16
N ALA A 10 -11.68 13.04 -8.43
CA ALA A 10 -12.57 13.36 -9.53
C ALA A 10 -13.72 12.39 -9.62
N PHE A 11 -13.43 11.10 -9.45
CA PHE A 11 -14.47 10.08 -9.49
C PHE A 11 -15.48 10.28 -8.37
N LYS A 12 -14.95 10.58 -7.17
CA LYS A 12 -15.81 10.80 -6.01
C LYS A 12 -16.78 11.95 -6.25
N ARG A 13 -16.30 13.03 -6.89
CA ARG A 13 -17.16 14.16 -7.18
C ARG A 13 -18.17 13.84 -8.27
N SER A 14 -17.78 13.08 -9.29
CA SER A 14 -18.65 12.77 -10.42
C SER A 14 -19.66 11.69 -10.10
N TYR A 15 -19.32 10.75 -9.25
CA TYR A 15 -20.18 9.60 -8.95
C TYR A 15 -20.25 9.35 -7.45
N PRO A 16 -20.84 10.29 -6.72
CA PRO A 16 -20.79 10.21 -5.25
C PRO A 16 -21.49 8.98 -4.67
N GLU A 17 -22.57 8.51 -5.29
CA GLU A 17 -23.26 7.36 -4.74
C GLU A 17 -22.48 6.07 -4.94
N ILE A 18 -21.81 5.95 -6.09
CA ILE A 18 -20.96 4.79 -6.33
C ILE A 18 -19.78 4.83 -5.37
N TRP A 19 -19.20 6.02 -5.20
CA TRP A 19 -18.08 6.14 -4.28
C TRP A 19 -18.48 5.78 -2.86
N GLN A 20 -19.65 6.22 -2.41
CA GLN A 20 -20.10 5.91 -1.07
C GLN A 20 -20.31 4.42 -0.87
N ALA A 21 -20.85 3.73 -1.89
CA ALA A 21 -21.03 2.29 -1.79
C ALA A 21 -19.69 1.58 -1.73
N TYR A 22 -18.73 2.04 -2.51
CA TYR A 22 -17.40 1.47 -2.52
C TYR A 22 -16.69 1.72 -1.17
N ASP A 23 -16.81 2.94 -0.67
CA ASP A 23 -16.20 3.28 0.60
C ASP A 23 -16.75 2.44 1.73
N ARG A 24 -18.07 2.24 1.73
CA ARG A 24 -18.69 1.40 2.73
C ARG A 24 -18.26 -0.05 2.61
N LEU A 25 -18.12 -0.54 1.39
CA LEU A 25 -17.62 -1.89 1.18
C LEU A 25 -16.23 -2.04 1.78
N GLY A 26 -15.38 -1.03 1.61
CA GLY A 26 -14.05 -1.05 2.19
C GLY A 26 -14.09 -1.12 3.71
N ILE A 27 -14.96 -0.32 4.32
CA ILE A 27 -15.09 -0.33 5.77
C ILE A 27 -15.55 -1.70 6.26
N LEU A 28 -16.57 -2.26 5.61
CA LEU A 28 -17.08 -3.56 6.00
C LEU A 28 -16.03 -4.65 5.84
N SER A 29 -15.26 -4.56 4.74
CA SER A 29 -14.21 -5.52 4.50
C SER A 29 -13.14 -5.46 5.58
N HIS A 30 -12.77 -4.26 6.00
CA HIS A 30 -11.76 -4.10 7.04
C HIS A 30 -12.25 -4.61 8.39
N GLU A 31 -13.52 -4.46 8.66
CA GLU A 31 -14.06 -4.86 9.95
C GLU A 31 -14.53 -6.31 10.00
N ALA A 32 -14.40 -7.02 8.89
CA ALA A 32 -14.90 -8.37 8.80
C ALA A 32 -14.09 -9.40 9.58
N GLY A 33 -12.91 -9.05 10.01
CA GLY A 33 -12.08 -10.02 10.71
C GLY A 33 -11.15 -9.37 11.72
N PRO A 34 -10.33 -10.18 12.38
CA PRO A 34 -9.54 -9.74 13.55
C PRO A 34 -8.22 -9.06 13.23
N LEU A 35 -7.83 -8.92 11.95
CA LEU A 35 -6.55 -8.30 11.64
C LEU A 35 -6.60 -6.82 11.96
N ASP A 36 -5.59 -6.33 12.67
CA ASP A 36 -5.56 -4.93 13.03
C ASP A 36 -5.19 -4.08 11.82
N ARG A 37 -5.26 -2.77 12.00
CA ARG A 37 -5.08 -1.85 10.90
C ARG A 37 -3.72 -1.97 10.23
N LYS A 38 -2.66 -2.03 11.01
CA LYS A 38 -1.32 -2.14 10.44
C LYS A 38 -1.18 -3.42 9.63
N THR A 39 -1.63 -4.53 10.20
CA THR A 39 -1.56 -5.81 9.53
C THR A 39 -2.37 -5.79 8.24
N ARG A 40 -3.58 -5.22 8.29
CA ARG A 40 -4.41 -5.15 7.10
C ARG A 40 -3.71 -4.40 5.98
N GLU A 41 -3.06 -3.28 6.30
CA GLU A 41 -2.40 -2.51 5.25
C GLU A 41 -1.19 -3.23 4.70
N LEU A 42 -0.45 -3.94 5.54
CA LEU A 42 0.69 -4.71 5.05
C LEU A 42 0.22 -5.85 4.15
N VAL A 43 -0.88 -6.51 4.51
CA VAL A 43 -1.44 -7.57 3.68
C VAL A 43 -1.93 -6.99 2.35
N LYS A 44 -2.61 -5.84 2.39
CA LYS A 44 -3.11 -5.24 1.16
C LYS A 44 -1.98 -4.74 0.29
N LEU A 45 -0.88 -4.33 0.89
CA LEU A 45 0.32 -4.01 0.11
C LEU A 45 0.80 -5.25 -0.64
N ALA A 46 0.85 -6.40 0.04
CA ALA A 46 1.28 -7.62 -0.61
C ALA A 46 0.34 -7.99 -1.76
N LEU A 47 -0.98 -7.83 -1.55
CA LEU A 47 -1.94 -8.11 -2.61
C LEU A 47 -1.74 -7.19 -3.80
N ALA A 48 -1.46 -5.91 -3.55
CA ALA A 48 -1.22 -4.96 -4.62
C ALA A 48 0.02 -5.33 -5.41
N ILE A 49 1.08 -5.74 -4.71
CA ILE A 49 2.32 -6.15 -5.38
C ILE A 49 2.06 -7.38 -6.23
N GLY A 50 1.38 -8.37 -5.67
CA GLY A 50 1.08 -9.58 -6.41
C GLY A 50 0.19 -9.33 -7.61
N GLY A 51 -0.69 -8.35 -7.51
CA GLY A 51 -1.57 -7.98 -8.61
C GLY A 51 -0.92 -7.02 -9.59
N LYS A 52 0.33 -6.63 -9.35
CA LYS A 52 1.06 -5.68 -10.18
C LYS A 52 0.35 -4.35 -10.29
N LEU A 53 -0.15 -3.88 -9.16
CA LEU A 53 -0.91 -2.64 -9.08
C LEU A 53 -0.04 -1.56 -8.44
N GLU A 54 0.69 -0.83 -9.26
CA GLU A 54 1.64 0.14 -8.75
C GLU A 54 0.98 1.21 -7.90
N GLY A 55 -0.11 1.78 -8.36
CA GLY A 55 -0.79 2.83 -7.60
C GLY A 55 -1.29 2.33 -6.26
N ALA A 56 -1.84 1.11 -6.22
CA ALA A 56 -2.30 0.54 -4.96
C ALA A 56 -1.12 0.26 -4.04
N ALA A 57 0.02 -0.17 -4.60
CA ALA A 57 1.20 -0.42 -3.80
C ALA A 57 1.69 0.87 -3.13
N HIS A 58 1.68 1.98 -3.87
CA HIS A 58 2.04 3.26 -3.30
C HIS A 58 1.08 3.64 -2.18
N SER A 59 -0.21 3.49 -2.43
CA SER A 59 -1.24 3.87 -1.47
C SER A 59 -1.15 3.05 -0.19
N HIS A 60 -1.02 1.73 -0.33
CA HIS A 60 -0.97 0.88 0.86
C HIS A 60 0.35 1.02 1.61
N THR A 61 1.43 1.39 0.93
CA THR A 61 2.67 1.72 1.62
C THR A 61 2.44 2.93 2.53
N ARG A 62 1.84 4.00 1.98
CA ARG A 62 1.58 5.18 2.78
C ARG A 62 0.65 4.88 3.94
N ARG A 63 -0.38 4.07 3.69
CA ARG A 63 -1.34 3.73 4.74
C ARG A 63 -0.73 2.84 5.81
N ALA A 64 0.17 1.93 5.41
CA ALA A 64 0.85 1.09 6.39
C ALA A 64 1.71 1.93 7.32
N LEU A 65 2.46 2.88 6.73
CA LEU A 65 3.28 3.77 7.55
C LEU A 65 2.42 4.60 8.49
N ALA A 66 1.27 5.10 7.99
CA ALA A 66 0.37 5.87 8.82
C ALA A 66 -0.24 5.03 9.94
N ALA A 67 -0.32 3.72 9.75
CA ALA A 67 -0.85 2.81 10.77
C ALA A 67 0.23 2.30 11.72
N GLY A 68 1.45 2.81 11.58
CA GLY A 68 2.52 2.45 12.51
C GLY A 68 3.56 1.47 11.99
N ALA A 69 3.45 1.05 10.74
CA ALA A 69 4.47 0.17 10.19
C ALA A 69 5.77 0.95 10.00
N THR A 70 6.87 0.27 10.19
CA THR A 70 8.17 0.87 9.94
C THR A 70 8.57 0.62 8.49
N PRO A 71 9.50 1.41 7.95
CA PRO A 71 10.03 1.13 6.62
C PRO A 71 10.57 -0.28 6.49
N ARG A 72 11.19 -0.80 7.55
CA ARG A 72 11.69 -2.16 7.51
C ARG A 72 10.58 -3.19 7.38
N GLU A 73 9.46 -2.94 8.05
CA GLU A 73 8.33 -3.84 7.94
C GLU A 73 7.75 -3.83 6.53
N VAL A 74 7.66 -2.64 5.94
CA VAL A 74 7.15 -2.52 4.58
C VAL A 74 8.06 -3.25 3.61
N LEU A 75 9.37 -3.04 3.72
CA LEU A 75 10.31 -3.72 2.84
C LEU A 75 10.31 -5.23 3.06
N HIS A 76 10.07 -5.66 4.29
CA HIS A 76 10.01 -7.10 4.56
C HIS A 76 8.85 -7.75 3.80
N VAL A 77 7.71 -7.04 3.71
CA VAL A 77 6.59 -7.56 2.92
C VAL A 77 7.03 -7.81 1.48
N VAL A 78 7.75 -6.84 0.91
CA VAL A 78 8.21 -6.97 -0.48
C VAL A 78 9.17 -8.14 -0.63
N LEU A 79 10.11 -8.29 0.31
CA LEU A 79 11.10 -9.35 0.24
C LEU A 79 10.48 -10.74 0.29
N LEU A 80 9.34 -10.87 0.96
CA LEU A 80 8.67 -12.15 1.01
C LEU A 80 8.16 -12.58 -0.37
N GLY A 81 8.09 -11.65 -1.30
CA GLY A 81 7.67 -11.96 -2.65
C GLY A 81 8.72 -12.69 -3.48
N ILE A 82 9.99 -12.71 -3.04
CA ILE A 82 11.04 -13.33 -3.83
C ILE A 82 10.72 -14.76 -4.18
N THR A 83 10.27 -15.52 -3.20
CA THR A 83 9.98 -16.93 -3.41
C THR A 83 8.55 -17.21 -3.84
N THR A 84 7.71 -16.19 -3.88
CA THR A 84 6.31 -16.34 -4.26
C THR A 84 6.04 -15.76 -5.64
N LEU A 85 6.61 -14.61 -5.93
CA LEU A 85 6.36 -13.89 -7.18
C LEU A 85 7.56 -13.87 -8.11
N GLY A 86 8.74 -14.15 -7.58
CA GLY A 86 9.95 -14.13 -8.37
C GLY A 86 10.80 -12.89 -8.14
N PHE A 87 12.08 -13.00 -8.44
CA PHE A 87 13.02 -11.93 -8.19
C PHE A 87 12.75 -10.67 -9.01
N PRO A 88 12.48 -10.77 -10.32
CA PRO A 88 12.23 -9.55 -11.09
C PRO A 88 11.01 -8.76 -10.58
N SER A 89 9.94 -9.46 -10.23
CA SER A 89 8.76 -8.79 -9.69
C SER A 89 9.08 -8.11 -8.36
N THR A 90 9.91 -8.75 -7.55
CA THR A 90 10.29 -8.19 -6.27
C THR A 90 11.11 -6.91 -6.46
N ILE A 91 12.05 -6.91 -7.41
CA ILE A 91 12.84 -5.73 -7.66
C ILE A 91 11.96 -4.57 -8.15
N THR A 92 11.00 -4.87 -9.03
CA THR A 92 10.07 -3.85 -9.48
C THR A 92 9.29 -3.28 -8.31
N ALA A 93 8.80 -4.16 -7.44
CA ALA A 93 8.03 -3.70 -6.28
C ALA A 93 8.88 -2.83 -5.35
N ILE A 94 10.16 -3.16 -5.20
CA ILE A 94 11.04 -2.34 -4.38
C ILE A 94 11.11 -0.91 -4.93
N THR A 95 11.15 -0.75 -6.25
CA THR A 95 11.19 0.60 -6.81
C THR A 95 9.91 1.37 -6.47
N TRP A 96 8.77 0.69 -6.47
CA TRP A 96 7.51 1.34 -6.10
C TRP A 96 7.54 1.80 -4.64
N ILE A 97 8.05 0.93 -3.76
CA ILE A 97 8.11 1.28 -2.34
C ILE A 97 9.10 2.42 -2.12
N GLU A 98 10.21 2.40 -2.83
CA GLU A 98 11.20 3.46 -2.70
C GLU A 98 10.63 4.81 -3.12
N ASP A 99 9.70 4.82 -4.07
CA ASP A 99 9.05 6.06 -4.46
C ASP A 99 8.40 6.74 -3.27
N VAL A 100 7.89 5.95 -2.34
CA VAL A 100 7.26 6.48 -1.14
C VAL A 100 8.29 6.70 -0.04
N LEU A 101 9.11 5.70 0.24
CA LEU A 101 10.07 5.78 1.34
C LEU A 101 11.20 6.75 1.08
N GLY A 102 11.58 6.89 -0.15
CA GLY A 102 12.72 7.73 -0.49
C GLY A 102 12.58 9.16 -0.04
N ARG A 103 11.35 9.60 0.10
CA ARG A 103 11.12 10.97 0.53
C ARG A 103 11.19 11.13 2.02
N ALA A 104 11.10 10.03 2.74
CA ALA A 104 10.98 10.11 4.17
C ALA A 104 12.06 9.40 4.93
N GLY A 105 12.51 8.29 4.45
CA GLY A 105 13.39 7.50 5.26
C GLY A 105 14.46 6.69 4.61
N THR A 106 14.26 6.32 3.37
CA THR A 106 15.23 5.44 2.76
C THR A 106 16.57 6.07 2.59
N ARG A 107 16.59 7.36 2.61
CA ARG A 107 17.83 8.04 2.43
C ARG A 107 18.85 7.63 3.46
N THR A 108 18.40 7.38 4.66
CA THR A 108 19.31 6.99 5.69
C THR A 108 19.89 5.62 5.46
N LYS A 109 19.17 4.81 4.73
CA LYS A 109 19.69 3.50 4.48
C LYS A 109 20.73 3.47 3.45
N LYS A 110 20.76 4.43 2.62
CA LYS A 110 21.72 4.44 1.59
C LYS A 110 23.09 4.66 2.09
N THR A 111 23.20 5.06 3.29
CA THR A 111 24.51 5.28 3.83
C THR A 111 25.26 4.02 4.09
N LYS A 112 24.58 2.89 4.04
CA LYS A 112 25.29 1.70 4.34
C LYS A 112 25.96 1.10 3.21
#